data_1990c8563d744cb7e65474ed2d93e313
#
_entry.id   1990c8563d744cb7e65474ed2d93e313
#
_cell.length_a   1.000
_cell.length_b   1.000
_cell.length_c   1.000
_cell.angle_alpha   90.00
_cell.angle_beta   90.00
_cell.angle_gamma   90.00
#
_symmetry.space_group_name_H-M   'P 1'
#
loop_
_entity.id
_entity.type
_entity.pdbx_description
1 polymer ?
#
loop_
_entity_poly.entity_id
_entity_poly.type
_entity_poly.pdbx_seq_one_letter_code
_entity_poly.pdbx_strand_id
1 'polypeptide(L)'
;MRPLIVTALRDELRDCAMPDDYAVLFTGVGKVNAAMALTEALLSTPASMVINFGTAGAIDAKTRGLHEIARVVQHDMLAEPIAPRGRTPFDDCVGVIESGFGTLTCATGD
;
A
#
# COMPACT_ATOMS: atom_id res chain seq x y z
N MET A 1 -10.86 -0.53 18.87
CA MET A 1 -10.26 -0.97 17.58
C MET A 1 -8.76 -0.74 17.61
N ARG A 2 -8.01 -1.66 17.06
CA ARG A 2 -6.55 -1.56 16.98
C ARG A 2 -6.11 -1.08 15.61
N PRO A 3 -4.94 -0.41 15.49
CA PRO A 3 -4.32 -0.21 14.20
C PRO A 3 -3.95 -1.55 13.55
N LEU A 4 -4.06 -1.62 12.23
CA LEU A 4 -3.70 -2.81 11.45
C LEU A 4 -2.52 -2.48 10.55
N ILE A 5 -1.43 -3.23 10.72
CA ILE A 5 -0.29 -3.18 9.81
C ILE A 5 -0.48 -4.23 8.73
N VAL A 6 -0.40 -3.81 7.49
CA VAL A 6 -0.54 -4.67 6.32
C VAL A 6 0.79 -4.75 5.61
N THR A 7 1.26 -5.96 5.36
CA THR A 7 2.51 -6.19 4.63
C THR A 7 2.35 -7.44 3.76
N ALA A 8 3.11 -7.52 2.68
CA ALA A 8 3.00 -8.65 1.77
C ALA A 8 3.60 -9.93 2.37
N LEU A 9 4.79 -9.85 2.92
CA LEU A 9 5.55 -11.00 3.36
C LEU A 9 6.05 -10.85 4.79
N ARG A 10 6.13 -11.97 5.52
CA ARG A 10 6.65 -12.00 6.90
C ARG A 10 8.07 -11.42 7.00
N ASP A 11 8.90 -11.66 5.99
CA ASP A 11 10.27 -11.19 5.97
C ASP A 11 10.39 -9.66 6.02
N GLU A 12 9.39 -8.95 5.57
CA GLU A 12 9.38 -7.48 5.58
C GLU A 12 9.31 -6.90 7.00
N LEU A 13 8.81 -7.69 7.97
CA LEU A 13 8.73 -7.29 9.37
C LEU A 13 9.70 -8.05 10.28
N ARG A 14 10.61 -8.86 9.72
CA ARG A 14 11.45 -9.80 10.51
C ARG A 14 12.20 -9.12 11.65
N ASP A 15 12.78 -7.95 11.38
CA ASP A 15 13.62 -7.22 12.34
C ASP A 15 12.87 -6.06 13.01
N CYS A 16 11.54 -6.02 12.86
CA CYS A 16 10.73 -4.95 13.43
C CYS A 16 10.01 -5.42 14.69
N ALA A 17 10.18 -4.68 15.77
CA ALA A 17 9.39 -4.89 16.98
C ALA A 17 8.02 -4.21 16.81
N MET A 18 6.95 -5.00 16.87
CA MET A 18 5.59 -4.48 16.76
C MET A 18 5.02 -4.19 18.14
N PRO A 19 4.34 -3.04 18.33
CA PRO A 19 3.61 -2.80 19.56
C PRO A 19 2.51 -3.86 19.76
N ASP A 20 2.28 -4.27 21.00
CA ASP A 20 1.32 -5.33 21.33
C ASP A 20 -0.11 -4.97 20.96
N ASP A 21 -0.44 -3.69 20.90
CA ASP A 21 -1.76 -3.19 20.56
C ASP A 21 -2.03 -3.07 19.06
N TYR A 22 -1.06 -3.43 18.22
CA TYR A 22 -1.21 -3.45 16.76
C TYR A 22 -1.51 -4.86 16.27
N ALA A 23 -2.42 -4.96 15.31
CA ALA A 23 -2.64 -6.20 14.56
C ALA A 23 -1.77 -6.20 13.30
N VAL A 24 -1.42 -7.37 12.82
CA VAL A 24 -0.61 -7.54 11.61
C VAL A 24 -1.31 -8.48 10.66
N LEU A 25 -1.36 -8.10 9.38
CA LEU A 25 -1.93 -8.91 8.30
C LEU A 25 -0.87 -9.13 7.21
N PHE A 26 -0.63 -10.39 6.87
CA PHE A 26 0.22 -10.77 5.75
C PHE A 26 -0.67 -11.11 4.55
N THR A 27 -0.57 -10.32 3.49
CA THR A 27 -1.49 -10.43 2.34
C THR A 27 -1.00 -11.36 1.24
N GLY A 28 0.29 -11.64 1.18
CA GLY A 28 0.92 -12.17 -0.03
C GLY A 28 1.22 -11.05 -1.01
N VAL A 29 1.80 -11.42 -2.13
CA VAL A 29 2.26 -10.47 -3.15
C VAL A 29 1.15 -10.21 -4.15
N GLY A 30 1.09 -8.99 -4.67
CA GLY A 30 0.17 -8.57 -5.72
C GLY A 30 -1.06 -7.85 -5.23
N LYS A 31 -1.63 -7.01 -6.09
CA LYS A 31 -2.78 -6.16 -5.74
C LYS A 31 -4.03 -6.97 -5.44
N VAL A 32 -4.26 -8.07 -6.15
CA VAL A 32 -5.43 -8.93 -5.93
C VAL A 32 -5.37 -9.57 -4.54
N ASN A 33 -4.23 -10.13 -4.18
CA ASN A 33 -4.05 -10.72 -2.84
C ASN A 33 -4.21 -9.67 -1.75
N ALA A 34 -3.64 -8.49 -1.95
CA ALA A 34 -3.75 -7.39 -0.99
C ALA A 34 -5.21 -6.97 -0.79
N ALA A 35 -5.95 -6.77 -1.87
CA ALA A 35 -7.35 -6.36 -1.81
C ALA A 35 -8.23 -7.42 -1.14
N MET A 36 -8.05 -8.69 -1.51
CA MET A 36 -8.84 -9.79 -0.94
C MET A 36 -8.58 -9.95 0.56
N ALA A 37 -7.32 -10.05 0.94
CA ALA A 37 -6.95 -10.28 2.33
C ALA A 37 -7.36 -9.11 3.23
N LEU A 38 -7.14 -7.88 2.79
CA LEU A 38 -7.49 -6.70 3.56
C LEU A 38 -9.01 -6.55 3.71
N THR A 39 -9.76 -6.78 2.65
CA THR A 39 -11.22 -6.71 2.68
C THR A 39 -11.78 -7.73 3.67
N GLU A 40 -11.33 -8.98 3.60
CA GLU A 40 -11.75 -10.03 4.52
C GLU A 40 -11.41 -9.67 5.97
N ALA A 41 -10.22 -9.19 6.22
CA ALA A 41 -9.78 -8.81 7.56
C ALA A 41 -10.62 -7.69 8.15
N LEU A 42 -10.90 -6.65 7.38
CA LEU A 42 -11.68 -5.49 7.84
C LEU A 42 -13.15 -5.82 8.07
N LEU A 43 -13.71 -6.74 7.30
CA LEU A 43 -15.08 -7.22 7.52
C LEU A 43 -15.20 -8.04 8.81
N SER A 44 -14.17 -8.79 9.13
CA SER A 44 -14.14 -9.61 10.35
C SER A 44 -13.84 -8.80 11.61
N THR A 45 -12.88 -7.88 11.51
CA THR A 45 -12.40 -7.07 12.64
C THR A 45 -12.04 -5.67 12.16
N PRO A 46 -12.91 -4.69 12.42
CA PRO A 46 -12.60 -3.31 12.02
C PRO A 46 -11.32 -2.80 12.68
N ALA A 47 -10.60 -1.97 11.96
CA ALA A 47 -9.36 -1.36 12.41
C ALA A 47 -9.53 0.15 12.58
N SER A 48 -8.82 0.74 13.56
CA SER A 48 -8.82 2.19 13.75
C SER A 48 -8.04 2.91 12.65
N MET A 49 -7.04 2.23 12.07
CA MET A 49 -6.18 2.74 11.00
C MET A 49 -5.54 1.56 10.29
N VAL A 50 -5.30 1.69 9.00
CA VAL A 50 -4.54 0.72 8.22
C VAL A 50 -3.22 1.35 7.81
N ILE A 51 -2.12 0.67 8.13
CA ILE A 51 -0.76 1.11 7.80
C ILE A 51 -0.18 0.07 6.85
N ASN A 52 0.08 0.45 5.61
CA ASN A 52 0.78 -0.41 4.67
C ASN A 52 2.28 -0.23 4.87
N PHE A 53 2.96 -1.30 5.21
CA PHE A 53 4.40 -1.32 5.44
C PHE A 53 5.05 -2.35 4.53
N GLY A 54 6.13 -1.99 3.88
CA GLY A 54 6.80 -2.92 2.99
C GLY A 54 8.05 -2.33 2.37
N THR A 55 8.60 -3.07 1.42
CA THR A 55 9.80 -2.70 0.71
C THR A 55 9.47 -2.24 -0.71
N ALA A 56 10.27 -1.33 -1.23
CA ALA A 56 10.14 -0.84 -2.60
C ALA A 56 11.52 -0.61 -3.20
N GLY A 57 11.62 -0.76 -4.52
CA GLY A 57 12.84 -0.43 -5.24
C GLY A 57 12.98 1.08 -5.41
N ALA A 58 14.15 1.61 -5.09
CA ALA A 58 14.44 3.02 -5.33
C ALA A 58 14.80 3.24 -6.80
N ILE A 59 14.11 4.16 -7.44
CA ILE A 59 14.44 4.59 -8.81
C ILE A 59 15.64 5.55 -8.79
N ASP A 60 15.69 6.38 -7.75
CA ASP A 60 16.79 7.31 -7.53
C ASP A 60 17.80 6.67 -6.57
N ALA A 61 19.08 6.66 -6.96
CA ALA A 61 20.16 6.10 -6.15
C ALA A 61 20.33 6.80 -4.78
N LYS A 62 19.80 7.99 -4.62
CA LYS A 62 19.88 8.76 -3.37
C LYS A 62 18.79 8.40 -2.37
N THR A 63 17.70 7.78 -2.81
CA THR A 63 16.57 7.43 -1.94
C THR A 63 16.90 6.15 -1.18
N ARG A 64 16.96 6.25 0.14
CA ARG A 64 17.28 5.13 1.03
C ARG A 64 16.54 5.28 2.36
N GLY A 65 16.42 4.19 3.07
CA GLY A 65 15.89 4.16 4.43
C GLY A 65 14.36 4.07 4.47
N LEU A 66 13.82 4.40 5.63
CA LEU A 66 12.39 4.34 5.88
C LEU A 66 11.74 5.67 5.54
N HIS A 67 10.67 5.62 4.76
CA HIS A 67 9.95 6.82 4.35
C HIS A 67 8.44 6.64 4.50
N GLU A 68 7.78 7.70 4.94
CA GLU A 68 6.34 7.81 4.78
C GLU A 68 6.04 8.27 3.36
N ILE A 69 5.15 7.55 2.69
CA ILE A 69 4.83 7.82 1.29
C ILE A 69 3.71 8.84 1.19
N ALA A 70 3.95 9.93 0.48
CA ALA A 70 2.99 10.99 0.28
C ALA A 70 1.92 10.64 -0.75
N ARG A 71 2.31 9.96 -1.82
CA ARG A 71 1.41 9.62 -2.93
C ARG A 71 1.65 8.21 -3.42
N VAL A 72 0.55 7.54 -3.78
CA VAL A 72 0.60 6.21 -4.41
C VAL A 72 -0.08 6.30 -5.78
N VAL A 73 0.59 5.78 -6.80
CA VAL A 73 0.08 5.67 -8.16
C VAL A 73 0.21 4.23 -8.65
N GLN A 74 -0.67 3.77 -9.55
CA GLN A 74 -0.46 2.48 -10.21
C GLN A 74 0.14 2.71 -11.61
N HIS A 75 1.38 2.28 -11.78
CA HIS A 75 2.12 2.50 -13.02
C HIS A 75 1.72 1.55 -14.14
N ASP A 76 1.05 0.46 -13.81
CA ASP A 76 0.64 -0.59 -14.75
C ASP A 76 -0.80 -0.46 -15.26
N MET A 77 -1.52 0.58 -14.85
CA MET A 77 -2.86 0.85 -15.38
C MET A 77 -2.75 1.73 -16.62
N LEU A 78 -2.91 1.10 -17.78
CA LEU A 78 -2.76 1.73 -19.10
C LEU A 78 -4.06 1.56 -19.87
N ALA A 79 -4.93 2.56 -19.81
CA ALA A 79 -6.24 2.51 -20.46
C ALA A 79 -6.49 3.69 -21.42
N GLU A 80 -5.43 4.37 -21.81
CA GLU A 80 -5.54 5.49 -22.75
C GLU A 80 -6.09 5.03 -24.10
N PRO A 81 -6.94 5.81 -24.76
CA PRO A 81 -7.42 7.15 -24.40
C PRO A 81 -8.65 7.19 -23.49
N ILE A 82 -9.17 6.05 -23.03
CA ILE A 82 -10.40 5.99 -22.23
C ILE A 82 -10.20 6.69 -20.87
N ALA A 83 -9.04 6.49 -20.27
CA ALA A 83 -8.66 7.18 -19.04
C ALA A 83 -7.17 7.53 -19.09
N PRO A 84 -6.72 8.57 -18.38
CA PRO A 84 -5.30 8.87 -18.26
C PRO A 84 -4.53 7.70 -17.63
N ARG A 85 -3.25 7.64 -17.93
CA ARG A 85 -2.38 6.61 -17.35
C ARG A 85 -2.46 6.64 -15.83
N GLY A 86 -2.56 5.47 -15.22
CA GLY A 86 -2.66 5.30 -13.78
C GLY A 86 -4.08 5.35 -13.24
N ARG A 87 -5.04 5.79 -14.04
CA ARG A 87 -6.43 5.85 -13.61
C ARG A 87 -7.22 4.67 -14.16
N THR A 88 -7.93 3.99 -13.29
CA THR A 88 -8.85 2.92 -13.70
C THR A 88 -10.07 3.54 -14.40
N PRO A 89 -10.41 3.10 -15.63
CA PRO A 89 -11.58 3.62 -16.34
C PRO A 89 -12.86 3.42 -15.55
N PHE A 90 -13.72 4.41 -15.60
CA PHE A 90 -15.05 4.38 -14.97
C PHE A 90 -15.03 4.26 -13.45
N ASP A 91 -13.91 4.53 -12.83
CA ASP A 91 -13.74 4.55 -11.39
C ASP A 91 -13.76 5.99 -10.89
N ASP A 92 -14.31 6.19 -9.70
CA ASP A 92 -14.34 7.51 -9.06
C ASP A 92 -12.97 7.93 -8.54
N CYS A 93 -12.02 6.99 -8.38
CA CYS A 93 -10.67 7.28 -7.94
C CYS A 93 -9.89 8.06 -8.99
N VAL A 94 -9.24 9.14 -8.56
CA VAL A 94 -8.54 10.05 -9.47
C VAL A 94 -7.17 9.55 -9.95
N GLY A 95 -6.76 8.35 -9.57
CA GLY A 95 -5.50 7.74 -10.02
C GLY A 95 -4.29 8.07 -9.15
N VAL A 96 -4.37 9.06 -8.30
CA VAL A 96 -3.34 9.40 -7.32
C VAL A 96 -3.97 9.40 -5.94
N ILE A 97 -3.47 8.55 -5.06
CA ILE A 97 -3.93 8.48 -3.67
C ILE A 97 -2.94 9.23 -2.81
N GLU A 98 -3.41 10.23 -2.07
CA GLU A 98 -2.58 11.04 -1.19
C GLU A 98 -2.80 10.65 0.27
N SER A 99 -1.68 10.48 1.00
CA SER A 99 -1.73 10.10 2.42
C SER A 99 -1.82 11.31 3.35
N GLY A 100 -1.35 12.46 2.91
CA GLY A 100 -1.18 13.63 3.76
C GLY A 100 0.14 13.66 4.53
N PHE A 101 1.00 12.64 4.38
CA PHE A 101 2.28 12.51 5.07
C PHE A 101 3.41 12.34 4.07
N GLY A 102 4.65 12.67 4.50
CA GLY A 102 5.84 12.39 3.71
C GLY A 102 5.98 13.23 2.44
N THR A 103 6.92 12.86 1.59
CA THR A 103 7.27 13.62 0.37
C THR A 103 7.44 12.76 -0.86
N LEU A 104 7.62 11.45 -0.71
CA LEU A 104 7.92 10.55 -1.84
C LEU A 104 6.65 9.97 -2.45
N THR A 105 6.76 9.61 -3.72
CA THR A 105 5.71 8.89 -4.45
C THR A 105 6.12 7.44 -4.63
N CYS A 106 5.20 6.52 -4.33
CA CYS A 106 5.36 5.10 -4.58
C CYS A 106 4.52 4.71 -5.79
N ALA A 107 5.14 4.08 -6.78
CA ALA A 107 4.43 3.51 -7.91
C ALA A 107 4.25 2.01 -7.68
N THR A 108 3.03 1.54 -7.74
CA THR A 108 2.70 0.13 -7.55
C THR A 108 2.25 -0.51 -8.86
N GLY A 109 2.50 -1.79 -8.99
CA GLY A 109 2.07 -2.59 -10.14
C GLY A 109 2.34 -4.06 -9.88
N ASP A 110 1.73 -4.90 -10.68
CA ASP A 110 1.89 -6.36 -10.59
C ASP A 110 2.83 -6.89 -11.66
#